data_8dd916c9257cad0f37552a4183c5dd5a
#
_entry.id   8dd916c9257cad0f37552a4183c5dd5a
#
_cell.length_a   1.000
_cell.length_b   1.000
_cell.length_c   1.000
_cell.angle_alpha   90.00
_cell.angle_beta   90.00
_cell.angle_gamma   90.00
#
_symmetry.space_group_name_H-M   'P 1'
#
loop_
_entity.id
_entity.type
_entity.pdbx_description
1 polymer ?
#
loop_
_entity_poly.entity_id
_entity_poly.type
_entity_poly.pdbx_seq_one_letter_code
_entity_poly.pdbx_strand_id
1 'polypeptide(L)'
;DAVFCHLIRVADYVKDTDKFKILDMTDAISLNYSRVKKLASKKSLRAIIYSLEQKRLESYERSVANLFDLTTFISSVDRDYLYPNPGSNIHIVNNGVDTSALRYIKREIKIDKPVELIFIGNMYSLQNMDAAKHFAKNILPCLYDEFNII
;
A
#
# COMPACT_ATOMS: atom_id res chain seq x y z
N ASP A 1 20.11 22.38 -4.58
CA ASP A 1 20.20 20.91 -4.50
C ASP A 1 19.20 20.40 -3.45
N ALA A 2 18.59 19.24 -3.71
CA ALA A 2 17.64 18.59 -2.84
C ALA A 2 18.05 17.14 -2.56
N VAL A 3 17.57 16.56 -1.46
CA VAL A 3 17.75 15.15 -1.12
C VAL A 3 16.40 14.44 -1.23
N PHE A 4 16.36 13.39 -2.03
CA PHE A 4 15.19 12.51 -2.18
C PHE A 4 15.41 11.22 -1.41
N CYS A 5 14.50 10.94 -0.49
CA CYS A 5 14.53 9.80 0.40
C CYS A 5 13.38 8.85 0.02
N HIS A 6 13.68 7.71 -0.56
CA HIS A 6 12.69 6.69 -0.88
C HIS A 6 12.59 5.69 0.25
N LEU A 7 11.41 5.54 0.79
CA LEU A 7 11.03 4.77 1.98
C LEU A 7 11.56 5.36 3.30
N ILE A 8 10.73 5.28 4.31
CA ILE A 8 11.01 5.78 5.66
C ILE A 8 12.29 5.20 6.30
N ARG A 9 12.72 4.01 5.88
CA ARG A 9 13.87 3.30 6.46
C ARG A 9 15.18 4.06 6.36
N VAL A 10 15.31 4.94 5.37
CA VAL A 10 16.53 5.74 5.14
C VAL A 10 16.38 7.18 5.63
N ALA A 11 15.23 7.55 6.20
CA ALA A 11 14.93 8.90 6.65
C ALA A 11 15.93 9.42 7.70
N ASP A 12 16.34 8.55 8.63
CA ASP A 12 17.27 8.93 9.70
C ASP A 12 18.65 9.37 9.18
N TYR A 13 19.07 8.91 8.01
CA TYR A 13 20.38 9.29 7.44
C TYR A 13 20.39 10.71 6.87
N VAL A 14 19.23 11.28 6.57
CA VAL A 14 19.13 12.56 5.87
C VAL A 14 18.28 13.61 6.60
N LYS A 15 17.58 13.24 7.66
CA LYS A 15 16.67 14.14 8.40
C LYS A 15 17.33 15.41 8.90
N ASP A 16 18.62 15.32 9.27
CA ASP A 16 19.38 16.41 9.87
C ASP A 16 20.18 17.23 8.83
N THR A 17 20.04 16.93 7.53
CA THR A 17 20.67 17.76 6.48
C THR A 17 19.97 19.12 6.35
N ASP A 18 20.72 20.14 5.97
CA ASP A 18 20.26 21.50 5.66
C ASP A 18 19.69 21.66 4.23
N LYS A 19 19.73 20.58 3.43
CA LYS A 19 19.18 20.56 2.07
C LYS A 19 17.67 20.46 2.09
N PHE A 20 17.01 20.87 1.00
CA PHE A 20 15.59 20.58 0.78
C PHE A 20 15.37 19.06 0.77
N LYS A 21 14.50 18.58 1.64
CA LYS A 21 14.29 17.14 1.90
C LYS A 21 12.94 16.68 1.41
N ILE A 22 12.95 15.65 0.58
CA ILE A 22 11.75 14.99 0.08
C ILE A 22 11.73 13.58 0.64
N LEU A 23 10.64 13.20 1.30
CA LEU A 23 10.40 11.83 1.77
C LEU A 23 9.26 11.20 0.98
N ASP A 24 9.56 10.15 0.23
CA ASP A 24 8.55 9.29 -0.35
C ASP A 24 8.29 8.10 0.60
N MET A 25 7.18 8.20 1.34
CA MET A 25 6.76 7.17 2.29
C MET A 25 6.26 5.90 1.59
N THR A 26 5.76 6.05 0.35
CA THR A 26 5.06 5.03 -0.42
C THR A 26 3.75 4.63 0.26
N ASP A 27 3.80 3.83 1.30
CA ASP A 27 2.66 3.37 2.11
C ASP A 27 2.93 3.51 3.61
N ALA A 28 1.90 3.41 4.43
CA ALA A 28 2.00 3.36 5.88
C ALA A 28 2.33 1.92 6.33
N ILE A 29 3.59 1.67 6.66
CA ILE A 29 4.05 0.34 7.08
C ILE A 29 3.31 -0.12 8.35
N SER A 30 3.07 0.79 9.30
CA SER A 30 2.31 0.50 10.53
C SER A 30 0.86 0.08 10.26
N LEU A 31 0.23 0.62 9.21
CA LEU A 31 -1.10 0.18 8.76
C LEU A 31 -1.05 -1.27 8.26
N ASN A 32 -0.03 -1.63 7.50
CA ASN A 32 0.17 -3.00 7.04
C ASN A 32 0.36 -3.96 8.23
N TYR A 33 1.15 -3.58 9.24
CA TYR A 33 1.29 -4.35 10.48
C TYR A 33 -0.05 -4.53 11.21
N SER A 34 -0.88 -3.49 11.27
CA SER A 34 -2.21 -3.56 11.89
C SER A 34 -3.14 -4.55 11.18
N ARG A 35 -3.06 -4.63 9.85
CA ARG A 35 -3.83 -5.57 9.02
C ARG A 35 -3.36 -7.01 9.24
N VAL A 36 -2.05 -7.25 9.20
CA VAL A 36 -1.46 -8.57 9.47
C VAL A 36 -1.83 -9.07 10.87
N LYS A 37 -1.82 -8.19 11.87
CA LYS A 37 -2.24 -8.52 13.24
C LYS A 37 -3.68 -9.02 13.33
N LYS A 38 -4.61 -8.47 12.53
CA LYS A 38 -6.01 -8.93 12.49
C LYS A 38 -6.15 -10.34 11.93
N LEU A 39 -5.24 -10.73 11.03
CA LEU A 39 -5.22 -12.06 10.41
C LEU A 39 -4.48 -13.09 11.28
N ALA A 40 -3.60 -12.67 12.17
CA ALA A 40 -2.85 -13.55 13.05
C ALA A 40 -3.70 -14.04 14.23
N SER A 41 -3.48 -15.28 14.66
CA SER A 41 -4.12 -15.80 15.87
C SER A 41 -3.76 -14.94 17.08
N LYS A 42 -4.79 -14.49 17.83
CA LYS A 42 -4.65 -13.57 18.99
C LYS A 42 -3.74 -14.10 20.12
N LYS A 43 -3.47 -15.40 20.16
CA LYS A 43 -2.66 -16.06 21.19
C LYS A 43 -1.19 -16.31 20.78
N SER A 44 -0.77 -15.82 19.61
CA SER A 44 0.59 -16.00 19.15
C SER A 44 1.54 -14.94 19.74
N LEU A 45 2.73 -15.34 20.19
CA LEU A 45 3.81 -14.44 20.58
C LEU A 45 4.13 -13.42 19.45
N ARG A 46 4.01 -13.84 18.21
CA ARG A 46 4.13 -12.99 17.03
C ARG A 46 3.11 -11.85 17.04
N ALA A 47 1.86 -12.10 17.45
CA ALA A 47 0.83 -11.06 17.52
C ALA A 47 1.15 -9.98 18.56
N ILE A 48 1.80 -10.35 19.66
CA ILE A 48 2.28 -9.39 20.69
C ILE A 48 3.40 -8.54 20.11
N ILE A 49 4.39 -9.17 19.48
CA ILE A 49 5.53 -8.46 18.84
C ILE A 49 5.00 -7.49 17.77
N TYR A 50 4.13 -7.94 16.88
CA TYR A 50 3.52 -7.07 15.85
C TYR A 50 2.72 -5.91 16.46
N SER A 51 2.09 -6.13 17.63
CA SER A 51 1.34 -5.06 18.31
C SER A 51 2.23 -3.97 18.90
N LEU A 52 3.37 -4.35 19.45
CA LEU A 52 4.35 -3.42 20.01
C LEU A 52 5.07 -2.66 18.90
N GLU A 53 5.55 -3.40 17.88
CA GLU A 53 6.24 -2.83 16.74
C GLU A 53 5.34 -1.91 15.93
N GLN A 54 4.07 -2.26 15.72
CA GLN A 54 3.11 -1.43 15.01
C GLN A 54 2.97 -0.04 15.66
N LYS A 55 2.81 0.02 16.99
CA LYS A 55 2.67 1.30 17.70
C LYS A 55 3.94 2.15 17.64
N ARG A 56 5.11 1.51 17.81
CA ARG A 56 6.41 2.20 17.71
C ARG A 56 6.62 2.76 16.31
N LEU A 57 6.34 1.94 15.30
CA LEU A 57 6.47 2.33 13.91
C LEU A 57 5.50 3.45 13.54
N GLU A 58 4.23 3.36 13.97
CA GLU A 58 3.25 4.41 13.74
C GLU A 58 3.68 5.74 14.36
N SER A 59 4.19 5.72 15.59
CA SER A 59 4.73 6.91 16.25
C SER A 59 5.91 7.50 15.48
N TYR A 60 6.81 6.65 15.01
CA TYR A 60 7.95 7.07 14.20
C TYR A 60 7.50 7.64 12.84
N GLU A 61 6.61 6.97 12.13
CA GLU A 61 6.05 7.44 10.86
C GLU A 61 5.40 8.81 11.00
N ARG A 62 4.63 9.03 12.08
CA ARG A 62 4.00 10.32 12.37
C ARG A 62 5.01 11.42 12.69
N SER A 63 6.11 11.09 13.33
CA SER A 63 7.12 12.09 13.73
C SER A 63 8.05 12.46 12.58
N VAL A 64 8.47 11.49 11.79
CA VAL A 64 9.54 11.68 10.81
C VAL A 64 9.10 12.53 9.61
N ALA A 65 7.87 12.40 9.16
CA ALA A 65 7.38 13.17 8.00
C ALA A 65 7.41 14.69 8.25
N ASN A 66 7.26 15.12 9.50
CA ASN A 66 7.36 16.53 9.88
C ASN A 66 8.78 17.10 9.82
N LEU A 67 9.79 16.26 9.65
CA LEU A 67 11.19 16.65 9.53
C LEU A 67 11.60 16.88 8.06
N PHE A 68 10.67 16.66 7.13
CA PHE A 68 10.88 16.80 5.69
C PHE A 68 10.08 17.98 5.14
N ASP A 69 10.65 18.65 4.14
CA ASP A 69 10.01 19.79 3.49
C ASP A 69 8.83 19.35 2.61
N LEU A 70 8.91 18.13 2.07
CA LEU A 70 7.86 17.48 1.28
C LEU A 70 7.78 15.99 1.63
N THR A 71 6.58 15.50 1.88
CA THR A 71 6.32 14.07 2.12
C THR A 71 5.23 13.58 1.17
N THR A 72 5.46 12.41 0.54
CA THR A 72 4.52 11.83 -0.41
C THR A 72 4.04 10.44 0.03
N PHE A 73 2.78 10.14 -0.31
CA PHE A 73 2.15 8.83 -0.17
C PHE A 73 1.54 8.42 -1.51
N ILE A 74 1.45 7.11 -1.77
CA ILE A 74 0.81 6.61 -3.00
C ILE A 74 -0.72 6.55 -2.89
N SER A 75 -1.28 6.59 -1.69
CA SER A 75 -2.72 6.50 -1.48
C SER A 75 -3.24 7.44 -0.38
N SER A 76 -4.50 7.87 -0.52
CA SER A 76 -5.18 8.63 0.53
C SER A 76 -5.41 7.78 1.79
N VAL A 77 -5.61 6.48 1.66
CA VAL A 77 -5.83 5.57 2.78
C VAL A 77 -4.64 5.54 3.73
N ASP A 78 -3.43 5.48 3.17
CA ASP A 78 -2.19 5.46 3.96
C ASP A 78 -1.91 6.82 4.59
N ARG A 79 -2.07 7.90 3.80
CA ARG A 79 -1.93 9.26 4.31
C ARG A 79 -2.90 9.53 5.44
N ASP A 80 -4.18 9.28 5.26
CA ASP A 80 -5.23 9.63 6.22
C ASP A 80 -5.16 8.80 7.50
N TYR A 81 -4.62 7.58 7.41
CA TYR A 81 -4.32 6.76 8.58
C TYR A 81 -3.27 7.41 9.50
N LEU A 82 -2.20 7.94 8.93
CA LEU A 82 -1.15 8.61 9.70
C LEU A 82 -1.47 10.07 9.98
N TYR A 83 -2.05 10.76 9.02
CA TYR A 83 -2.32 12.20 9.03
C TYR A 83 -3.76 12.49 8.62
N PRO A 84 -4.74 12.33 9.55
CA PRO A 84 -6.15 12.64 9.25
C PRO A 84 -6.38 14.10 8.84
N ASN A 85 -5.52 14.99 9.32
CA ASN A 85 -5.49 16.41 8.94
C ASN A 85 -4.07 16.74 8.45
N PRO A 86 -3.74 16.41 7.18
CA PRO A 86 -2.40 16.57 6.66
C PRO A 86 -1.99 18.04 6.56
N GLY A 87 -0.75 18.34 6.90
CA GLY A 87 -0.13 19.62 6.64
C GLY A 87 0.06 19.89 5.13
N SER A 88 0.39 21.11 4.79
CA SER A 88 0.61 21.54 3.39
C SER A 88 1.82 20.88 2.72
N ASN A 89 2.67 20.21 3.49
CA ASN A 89 3.84 19.48 2.99
C ASN A 89 3.58 17.99 2.72
N ILE A 90 2.36 17.49 2.95
CA ILE A 90 2.02 16.07 2.79
C ILE A 90 1.08 15.90 1.59
N HIS A 91 1.56 15.21 0.57
CA HIS A 91 0.87 15.06 -0.71
C HIS A 91 0.64 13.60 -1.10
N ILE A 92 -0.26 13.39 -2.06
CA ILE A 92 -0.48 12.09 -2.69
C ILE A 92 0.14 12.14 -4.08
N VAL A 93 1.03 11.19 -4.34
CA VAL A 93 1.62 10.94 -5.66
C VAL A 93 1.41 9.46 -5.96
N ASN A 94 0.38 9.16 -6.73
CA ASN A 94 0.04 7.78 -7.07
C ASN A 94 1.11 7.13 -7.93
N ASN A 95 1.19 5.79 -7.85
CA ASN A 95 2.04 5.03 -8.75
C ASN A 95 1.65 5.29 -10.21
N GLY A 96 2.65 5.52 -11.03
CA GLY A 96 2.50 5.70 -12.47
C GLY A 96 2.80 4.43 -13.25
N VAL A 97 2.52 4.49 -14.53
CA VAL A 97 2.88 3.46 -15.50
C VAL A 97 3.49 4.12 -16.73
N ASP A 98 4.50 3.49 -17.30
CA ASP A 98 5.06 3.91 -18.59
C ASP A 98 4.07 3.57 -19.71
N THR A 99 3.30 4.57 -20.15
CA THR A 99 2.31 4.43 -21.21
C THR A 99 2.92 4.25 -22.60
N SER A 100 4.22 4.52 -22.77
CA SER A 100 4.94 4.24 -24.00
C SER A 100 5.29 2.75 -24.12
N ALA A 101 5.65 2.12 -23.01
CA ALA A 101 5.94 0.69 -22.93
C ALA A 101 4.65 -0.15 -22.81
N LEU A 102 3.67 0.34 -22.04
CA LEU A 102 2.38 -0.32 -21.80
C LEU A 102 1.26 0.49 -22.45
N ARG A 103 1.09 0.36 -23.75
CA ARG A 103 0.07 1.09 -24.51
C ARG A 103 -1.32 0.62 -24.12
N TYR A 104 -2.23 1.57 -23.94
CA TYR A 104 -3.65 1.25 -23.79
C TYR A 104 -4.20 0.60 -25.05
N ILE A 105 -4.79 -0.58 -24.92
CA ILE A 105 -5.49 -1.29 -25.98
C ILE A 105 -6.97 -1.37 -25.58
N LYS A 106 -7.84 -0.68 -26.32
CA LYS A 106 -9.28 -0.83 -26.15
C LYS A 106 -9.68 -2.25 -26.55
N ARG A 107 -10.18 -3.01 -25.58
CA ARG A 107 -10.72 -4.36 -25.83
C ARG A 107 -12.24 -4.29 -25.81
N GLU A 108 -12.87 -4.91 -26.80
CA GLU A 108 -14.30 -5.15 -26.80
C GLU A 108 -14.55 -6.48 -26.06
N ILE A 109 -15.30 -6.40 -24.97
CA ILE A 109 -15.73 -7.60 -24.25
C ILE A 109 -16.85 -8.24 -25.10
N LYS A 110 -16.58 -9.42 -25.64
CA LYS A 110 -17.57 -10.21 -26.35
C LYS A 110 -18.29 -11.11 -25.37
N ILE A 111 -19.59 -10.92 -25.23
CA ILE A 111 -20.42 -11.65 -24.23
C ILE A 111 -20.50 -13.17 -24.55
N ASP A 112 -20.22 -13.56 -25.79
CA ASP A 112 -20.20 -14.94 -26.25
C ASP A 112 -18.88 -15.69 -25.97
N LYS A 113 -17.90 -15.06 -25.37
CA LYS A 113 -16.61 -15.66 -25.03
C LYS A 113 -16.34 -15.63 -23.55
N PRO A 114 -15.70 -16.68 -23.00
CA PRO A 114 -15.25 -16.66 -21.61
C PRO A 114 -14.36 -15.44 -21.31
N VAL A 115 -14.59 -14.80 -20.19
CA VAL A 115 -13.74 -13.72 -19.70
C VAL A 115 -12.59 -14.32 -18.90
N GLU A 116 -11.37 -14.08 -19.38
CA GLU A 116 -10.16 -14.49 -18.64
C GLU A 116 -9.77 -13.43 -17.63
N LEU A 117 -9.60 -13.84 -16.38
CA LEU A 117 -9.16 -12.99 -15.29
C LEU A 117 -7.73 -13.35 -14.90
N ILE A 118 -6.87 -12.35 -14.76
CA ILE A 118 -5.48 -12.53 -14.34
C ILE A 118 -5.29 -11.79 -13.01
N PHE A 119 -4.75 -12.48 -12.01
CA PHE A 119 -4.27 -11.89 -10.77
C PHE A 119 -2.75 -11.76 -10.83
N ILE A 120 -2.25 -10.51 -10.74
CA ILE A 120 -0.82 -10.22 -10.75
C ILE A 120 -0.41 -9.76 -9.35
N GLY A 121 0.56 -10.44 -8.73
CA GLY A 121 1.07 -10.09 -7.42
C GLY A 121 2.18 -11.03 -6.96
N ASN A 122 2.98 -10.57 -6.00
CA ASN A 122 3.96 -11.42 -5.34
C ASN A 122 3.25 -12.38 -4.38
N MET A 123 3.15 -13.67 -4.76
CA MET A 123 2.47 -14.70 -3.98
C MET A 123 3.22 -15.13 -2.70
N TYR A 124 4.44 -14.66 -2.48
CA TYR A 124 5.12 -14.79 -1.18
C TYR A 124 4.62 -13.76 -0.15
N SER A 125 3.91 -12.73 -0.59
CA SER A 125 3.24 -11.76 0.28
C SER A 125 1.94 -12.36 0.85
N LEU A 126 1.78 -12.33 2.17
CA LEU A 126 0.56 -12.79 2.84
C LEU A 126 -0.67 -12.05 2.35
N GLN A 127 -0.56 -10.76 2.11
CA GLN A 127 -1.65 -9.91 1.63
C GLN A 127 -2.13 -10.33 0.24
N ASN A 128 -1.20 -10.55 -0.69
CA ASN A 128 -1.55 -10.97 -2.06
C ASN A 128 -2.13 -12.38 -2.09
N MET A 129 -1.57 -13.29 -1.29
CA MET A 129 -2.10 -14.64 -1.16
C MET A 129 -3.50 -14.66 -0.55
N ASP A 130 -3.76 -13.83 0.47
CA ASP A 130 -5.08 -13.69 1.09
C ASP A 130 -6.08 -13.06 0.11
N ALA A 131 -5.68 -12.01 -0.62
CA ALA A 131 -6.49 -11.37 -1.65
C ALA A 131 -6.89 -12.36 -2.77
N ALA A 132 -5.95 -13.16 -3.27
CA ALA A 132 -6.24 -14.16 -4.29
C ALA A 132 -7.21 -15.25 -3.78
N LYS A 133 -7.01 -15.72 -2.55
CA LYS A 133 -7.93 -16.68 -1.90
C LYS A 133 -9.31 -16.08 -1.67
N HIS A 134 -9.38 -14.83 -1.22
CA HIS A 134 -10.65 -14.13 -1.00
C HIS A 134 -11.41 -13.99 -2.32
N PHE A 135 -10.72 -13.55 -3.37
CA PHE A 135 -11.32 -13.46 -4.70
C PHE A 135 -11.89 -14.80 -5.17
N ALA A 136 -11.07 -15.86 -5.15
CA ALA A 136 -11.49 -17.17 -5.64
C ALA A 136 -12.64 -17.80 -4.82
N LYS A 137 -12.69 -17.56 -3.51
CA LYS A 137 -13.69 -18.18 -2.62
C LYS A 137 -14.96 -17.38 -2.46
N ASN A 138 -14.87 -16.06 -2.48
CA ASN A 138 -15.98 -15.20 -2.09
C ASN A 138 -16.49 -14.31 -3.23
N ILE A 139 -15.64 -13.91 -4.16
CA ILE A 139 -16.02 -13.02 -5.26
C ILE A 139 -16.36 -13.81 -6.52
N LEU A 140 -15.49 -14.73 -6.91
CA LEU A 140 -15.65 -15.49 -8.14
C LEU A 140 -16.97 -16.30 -8.19
N PRO A 141 -17.43 -16.99 -7.12
CA PRO A 141 -18.75 -17.64 -7.12
C PRO A 141 -19.89 -16.66 -7.34
N CYS A 142 -19.86 -15.49 -6.71
CA CYS A 142 -20.90 -14.47 -6.92
C CYS A 142 -20.94 -13.98 -8.38
N LEU A 143 -19.80 -13.88 -9.04
CA LEU A 143 -19.76 -13.52 -10.46
C LEU A 143 -20.37 -14.62 -11.34
N TYR A 144 -20.14 -15.90 -11.03
CA TYR A 144 -20.80 -17.00 -11.74
C TYR A 144 -22.31 -16.96 -11.56
N ASP A 145 -22.80 -16.74 -10.36
CA ASP A 145 -24.23 -16.72 -10.05
C ASP A 145 -24.93 -15.50 -10.69
N GLU A 146 -24.30 -14.32 -10.63
CA GLU A 146 -24.90 -13.07 -11.11
C GLU A 146 -24.87 -12.95 -12.64
N PHE A 147 -23.79 -13.41 -13.28
CA PHE A 147 -23.60 -13.28 -14.73
C PHE A 147 -23.82 -14.56 -15.52
N ASN A 148 -24.28 -15.64 -14.86
CA ASN A 148 -24.51 -16.93 -15.49
C ASN A 148 -23.31 -17.42 -16.34
N ILE A 149 -22.09 -17.16 -15.84
CA ILE A 149 -20.84 -17.52 -16.51
C ILE A 149 -20.58 -19.02 -16.21
N ILE A 150 -20.53 -19.83 -17.25
CA ILE A 150 -20.23 -21.27 -17.16
C ILE A 150 -18.73 -21.50 -17.35
#